data_8ffe177a0c90943d11aea97117213a9a
#
_entry.id   8ffe177a0c90943d11aea97117213a9a
#
_cell.length_a   1.000
_cell.length_b   1.000
_cell.length_c   1.000
_cell.angle_alpha   90.00
_cell.angle_beta   90.00
_cell.angle_gamma   90.00
#
_symmetry.space_group_name_H-M   'P 1'
#
loop_
_entity.id
_entity.type
_entity.pdbx_description
1 polymer ?
#
loop_
_entity_poly.entity_id
_entity_poly.type
_entity_poly.pdbx_seq_one_letter_code
_entity_poly.pdbx_strand_id
1 'polypeptide(L)'
;MKRALHIGPLVFRDPVLLCGVLYVLLWFDASGFLRLGLCAAFLHEWGHILVYWAMFRTFPTIEVTLTGFCMRTRGRSMTPQQTFWLAAAGPLTNVLMAALWAVRLEQEATIRGSAFWAANLLTGAFNLLPIPPLDGAQMALALREALRQRNQGLQFLRKSGKIKRMKKR
;
A
#
# COMPACT_ATOMS: atom_id res chain seq x y z
N MET A 1 0.63 -4.39 -29.75
CA MET A 1 1.70 -3.62 -29.07
C MET A 1 1.06 -2.80 -27.94
N LYS A 2 1.39 -3.10 -26.66
CA LYS A 2 0.89 -2.30 -25.53
C LYS A 2 1.60 -0.95 -25.55
N ARG A 3 0.85 0.11 -25.74
CA ARG A 3 1.41 1.49 -25.74
C ARG A 3 1.60 1.91 -24.30
N ALA A 4 2.84 2.16 -23.87
CA ALA A 4 3.15 2.73 -22.57
C ALA A 4 3.60 4.20 -22.76
N LEU A 5 2.99 5.10 -21.98
CA LEU A 5 3.39 6.50 -21.92
C LEU A 5 4.21 6.70 -20.63
N HIS A 6 5.43 7.22 -20.79
CA HIS A 6 6.34 7.49 -19.67
C HIS A 6 6.37 9.00 -19.38
N ILE A 7 6.00 9.38 -18.16
CA ILE A 7 6.07 10.77 -17.68
C ILE A 7 6.85 10.75 -16.35
N GLY A 8 8.18 10.92 -16.44
CA GLY A 8 9.05 10.84 -15.26
C GLY A 8 8.96 9.48 -14.56
N PRO A 9 8.58 9.40 -13.27
CA PRO A 9 8.43 8.15 -12.54
C PRO A 9 7.11 7.40 -12.85
N LEU A 10 6.20 8.04 -13.61
CA LEU A 10 4.89 7.49 -13.94
C LEU A 10 4.93 6.76 -15.29
N VAL A 11 4.38 5.55 -15.32
CA VAL A 11 4.24 4.74 -16.54
C VAL A 11 2.77 4.38 -16.70
N PHE A 12 2.12 4.96 -17.71
CA PHE A 12 0.73 4.65 -18.02
C PHE A 12 0.69 3.53 -19.05
N ARG A 13 0.09 2.40 -18.67
CA ARG A 13 -0.18 1.30 -19.63
C ARG A 13 -1.54 1.52 -20.28
N ASP A 14 -1.53 1.55 -21.60
CA ASP A 14 -2.73 1.77 -22.41
C ASP A 14 -3.52 3.04 -22.00
N PRO A 15 -2.89 4.25 -22.01
CA PRO A 15 -3.46 5.47 -21.44
C PRO A 15 -4.79 5.86 -22.08
N VAL A 16 -4.97 5.60 -23.37
CA VAL A 16 -6.22 5.92 -24.08
C VAL A 16 -7.38 5.07 -23.53
N LEU A 17 -7.14 3.77 -23.33
CA LEU A 17 -8.14 2.87 -22.77
C LEU A 17 -8.44 3.24 -21.31
N LEU A 18 -7.41 3.55 -20.52
CA LEU A 18 -7.56 4.01 -19.13
C LEU A 18 -8.43 5.26 -19.06
N CYS A 19 -8.09 6.30 -19.84
CA CYS A 19 -8.85 7.55 -19.87
C CYS A 19 -10.29 7.33 -20.35
N GLY A 20 -10.50 6.50 -21.38
CA GLY A 20 -11.81 6.18 -21.90
C GLY A 20 -12.71 5.49 -20.87
N VAL A 21 -12.17 4.47 -20.19
CA VAL A 21 -12.91 3.77 -19.13
C VAL A 21 -13.21 4.69 -17.95
N LEU A 22 -12.23 5.46 -17.48
CA LEU A 22 -12.45 6.43 -16.39
C LEU A 22 -13.47 7.49 -16.78
N TYR A 23 -13.43 8.00 -18.03
CA TYR A 23 -14.40 8.97 -18.51
C TYR A 23 -15.81 8.40 -18.47
N VAL A 24 -16.03 7.19 -19.00
CA VAL A 24 -17.34 6.53 -18.99
C VAL A 24 -17.82 6.29 -17.58
N LEU A 25 -16.99 5.74 -16.70
CA LEU A 25 -17.34 5.46 -15.30
C LEU A 25 -17.70 6.75 -14.54
N LEU A 26 -16.94 7.82 -14.72
CA LEU A 26 -17.17 9.10 -14.08
C LEU A 26 -18.40 9.83 -14.65
N TRP A 27 -18.72 9.62 -15.93
CA TRP A 27 -19.91 10.16 -16.56
C TRP A 27 -21.18 9.58 -15.95
N PHE A 28 -21.19 8.28 -15.64
CA PHE A 28 -22.33 7.61 -15.02
C PHE A 28 -22.37 7.74 -13.49
N ASP A 29 -21.35 8.34 -12.86
CA ASP A 29 -21.29 8.53 -11.40
C ASP A 29 -22.11 9.76 -10.96
N ALA A 30 -23.42 9.69 -11.11
CA ALA A 30 -24.33 10.75 -10.68
C ALA A 30 -24.31 10.94 -9.13
N SER A 31 -24.04 9.86 -8.37
CA SER A 31 -23.96 9.89 -6.90
C SER A 31 -22.65 10.51 -6.37
N GLY A 32 -21.58 10.45 -7.16
CA GLY A 32 -20.23 10.83 -6.75
C GLY A 32 -19.51 9.77 -5.89
N PHE A 33 -20.13 8.61 -5.65
CA PHE A 33 -19.54 7.56 -4.78
C PHE A 33 -18.30 6.91 -5.41
N LEU A 34 -18.30 6.74 -6.72
CA LEU A 34 -17.12 6.25 -7.42
C LEU A 34 -15.91 7.19 -7.24
N ARG A 35 -16.14 8.51 -7.33
CA ARG A 35 -15.11 9.53 -7.10
C ARG A 35 -14.53 9.45 -5.70
N LEU A 36 -15.38 9.21 -4.69
CA LEU A 36 -14.93 9.02 -3.29
C LEU A 36 -14.12 7.75 -3.12
N GLY A 37 -14.51 6.65 -3.76
CA GLY A 37 -13.75 5.40 -3.80
C GLY A 37 -12.40 5.56 -4.48
N LEU A 38 -12.34 6.24 -5.64
CA LEU A 38 -11.08 6.56 -6.33
C LEU A 38 -10.18 7.47 -5.49
N CYS A 39 -10.77 8.43 -4.76
CA CYS A 39 -10.02 9.27 -3.83
C CYS A 39 -9.41 8.44 -2.69
N ALA A 40 -10.17 7.51 -2.08
CA ALA A 40 -9.67 6.61 -1.05
C ALA A 40 -8.54 5.71 -1.57
N ALA A 41 -8.66 5.17 -2.79
CA ALA A 41 -7.61 4.39 -3.44
C ALA A 41 -6.37 5.24 -3.75
N PHE A 42 -6.55 6.47 -4.22
CA PHE A 42 -5.43 7.39 -4.46
C PHE A 42 -4.67 7.71 -3.16
N LEU A 43 -5.38 7.99 -2.06
CA LEU A 43 -4.78 8.25 -0.76
C LEU A 43 -4.01 7.04 -0.23
N HIS A 44 -4.53 5.84 -0.45
CA HIS A 44 -3.86 4.59 -0.15
C HIS A 44 -2.49 4.49 -0.84
N GLU A 45 -2.45 4.67 -2.17
CA GLU A 45 -1.20 4.64 -2.94
C GLU A 45 -0.24 5.75 -2.52
N TRP A 46 -0.78 6.93 -2.19
CA TRP A 46 0.02 8.04 -1.69
C TRP A 46 0.75 7.69 -0.39
N GLY A 47 0.11 6.90 0.48
CA GLY A 47 0.74 6.36 1.68
C GLY A 47 2.01 5.55 1.36
N HIS A 48 1.94 4.63 0.41
CA HIS A 48 3.10 3.85 -0.04
C HIS A 48 4.22 4.75 -0.61
N ILE A 49 3.85 5.73 -1.44
CA ILE A 49 4.81 6.66 -2.06
C ILE A 49 5.55 7.46 -1.00
N LEU A 50 4.85 8.00 0.00
CA LEU A 50 5.43 8.80 1.08
C LEU A 50 6.41 7.97 1.92
N VAL A 51 6.03 6.74 2.32
CA VAL A 51 6.91 5.85 3.09
C VAL A 51 8.12 5.42 2.26
N TYR A 52 7.93 5.08 0.99
CA TYR A 52 9.05 4.77 0.10
C TYR A 52 10.02 5.94 -0.03
N TRP A 53 9.50 7.15 -0.26
CA TRP A 53 10.32 8.36 -0.34
C TRP A 53 11.04 8.66 0.99
N ALA A 54 10.36 8.49 2.12
CA ALA A 54 10.97 8.68 3.44
C ALA A 54 12.15 7.72 3.68
N MET A 55 12.00 6.45 3.24
CA MET A 55 13.03 5.41 3.38
C MET A 55 14.20 5.60 2.43
N PHE A 56 13.94 6.01 1.19
CA PHE A 56 14.95 5.91 0.12
C PHE A 56 15.32 7.26 -0.49
N ARG A 57 14.62 8.35 -0.14
CA ARG A 57 14.81 9.71 -0.69
C ARG A 57 14.73 9.79 -2.22
N THR A 58 14.06 8.81 -2.83
CA THR A 58 13.81 8.72 -4.27
C THR A 58 12.37 8.33 -4.52
N PHE A 59 11.77 8.78 -5.61
CA PHE A 59 10.43 8.34 -5.99
C PHE A 59 10.45 6.95 -6.61
N PRO A 60 9.48 6.08 -6.28
CA PRO A 60 9.31 4.79 -6.95
C PRO A 60 8.87 5.00 -8.41
N THR A 61 8.98 3.97 -9.23
CA THR A 61 8.28 3.94 -10.51
C THR A 61 6.85 3.46 -10.28
N ILE A 62 5.86 4.24 -10.72
CA ILE A 62 4.44 3.95 -10.54
C ILE A 62 3.86 3.57 -11.90
N GLU A 63 3.43 2.34 -12.05
CA GLU A 63 2.69 1.89 -13.22
C GLU A 63 1.19 2.05 -12.97
N VAL A 64 0.54 2.85 -13.81
CA VAL A 64 -0.91 3.04 -13.78
C VAL A 64 -1.54 2.12 -14.81
N THR A 65 -2.42 1.24 -14.35
CA THR A 65 -3.13 0.26 -15.16
C THR A 65 -4.64 0.34 -14.92
N LEU A 66 -5.44 -0.32 -15.74
CA LEU A 66 -6.90 -0.42 -15.52
C LEU A 66 -7.27 -1.13 -14.21
N THR A 67 -6.39 -2.00 -13.72
CA THR A 67 -6.60 -2.76 -12.47
C THR A 67 -6.10 -2.02 -11.23
N GLY A 68 -5.54 -0.83 -11.39
CA GLY A 68 -5.01 0.00 -10.29
C GLY A 68 -3.57 0.44 -10.51
N PHE A 69 -2.97 0.87 -9.42
CA PHE A 69 -1.59 1.32 -9.39
C PHE A 69 -0.68 0.15 -8.98
N CYS A 70 0.48 0.07 -9.61
CA CYS A 70 1.52 -0.89 -9.26
C CYS A 70 2.83 -0.15 -9.04
N MET A 71 3.28 -0.11 -7.79
CA MET A 71 4.55 0.50 -7.44
C MET A 71 5.71 -0.47 -7.70
N ARG A 72 6.68 -0.03 -8.51
CA ARG A 72 7.92 -0.76 -8.74
C ARG A 72 9.08 -0.13 -7.99
N THR A 73 9.76 -0.93 -7.19
CA THR A 73 10.89 -0.52 -6.35
C THR A 73 12.22 -0.42 -7.10
N ARG A 74 12.20 -0.37 -8.44
CA ARG A 74 13.39 -0.28 -9.32
C ARG A 74 14.46 -1.35 -9.05
N GLY A 75 14.05 -2.58 -8.72
CA GLY A 75 14.98 -3.68 -8.45
C GLY A 75 15.80 -3.52 -7.16
N ARG A 76 15.45 -2.57 -6.29
CA ARG A 76 16.10 -2.36 -5.00
C ARG A 76 15.74 -3.49 -4.05
N SER A 77 16.75 -4.14 -3.48
CA SER A 77 16.55 -5.12 -2.42
C SER A 77 16.13 -4.40 -1.14
N MET A 78 15.03 -4.83 -0.55
CA MET A 78 14.51 -4.30 0.72
C MET A 78 14.65 -5.35 1.82
N THR A 79 14.91 -4.89 3.03
CA THR A 79 14.84 -5.76 4.20
C THR A 79 13.39 -6.16 4.47
N PRO A 80 13.14 -7.29 5.15
CA PRO A 80 11.78 -7.70 5.52
C PRO A 80 11.02 -6.62 6.31
N GLN A 81 11.71 -5.89 7.17
CA GLN A 81 11.13 -4.78 7.93
C GLN A 81 10.71 -3.62 7.02
N GLN A 82 11.56 -3.24 6.06
CA GLN A 82 11.23 -2.19 5.08
C GLN A 82 10.03 -2.61 4.22
N THR A 83 9.99 -3.86 3.77
CA THR A 83 8.85 -4.40 3.01
C THR A 83 7.57 -4.37 3.83
N PHE A 84 7.63 -4.75 5.10
CA PHE A 84 6.48 -4.73 6.00
C PHE A 84 5.91 -3.32 6.16
N TRP A 85 6.75 -2.33 6.51
CA TRP A 85 6.31 -0.96 6.72
C TRP A 85 5.82 -0.30 5.43
N LEU A 86 6.47 -0.62 4.30
CA LEU A 86 6.03 -0.14 3.01
C LEU A 86 4.63 -0.67 2.68
N ALA A 87 4.40 -1.98 2.84
CA ALA A 87 3.09 -2.60 2.60
C ALA A 87 2.02 -2.11 3.61
N ALA A 88 2.39 -1.84 4.86
CA ALA A 88 1.45 -1.32 5.85
C ALA A 88 1.03 0.14 5.58
N ALA A 89 1.82 0.90 4.83
CA ALA A 89 1.62 2.35 4.66
C ALA A 89 0.28 2.71 4.01
N GLY A 90 -0.13 2.00 2.97
CA GLY A 90 -1.42 2.21 2.30
C GLY A 90 -2.62 1.99 3.23
N PRO A 91 -2.76 0.78 3.81
CA PRO A 91 -3.83 0.52 4.79
C PRO A 91 -3.84 1.48 5.97
N LEU A 92 -2.66 1.83 6.52
CA LEU A 92 -2.55 2.80 7.62
C LEU A 92 -3.03 4.20 7.20
N THR A 93 -2.75 4.63 5.98
CA THR A 93 -3.27 5.90 5.45
C THR A 93 -4.79 5.88 5.38
N ASN A 94 -5.40 4.80 4.91
CA ASN A 94 -6.86 4.68 4.88
C ASN A 94 -7.47 4.67 6.28
N VAL A 95 -6.86 3.96 7.25
CA VAL A 95 -7.31 3.98 8.65
C VAL A 95 -7.22 5.39 9.22
N LEU A 96 -6.13 6.10 8.97
CA LEU A 96 -5.97 7.49 9.41
C LEU A 96 -7.04 8.40 8.81
N MET A 97 -7.30 8.29 7.50
CA MET A 97 -8.34 9.07 6.83
C MET A 97 -9.73 8.75 7.37
N ALA A 98 -10.03 7.47 7.61
CA ALA A 98 -11.30 7.07 8.21
C ALA A 98 -11.44 7.61 9.64
N ALA A 99 -10.39 7.57 10.46
CA ALA A 99 -10.41 8.12 11.81
C ALA A 99 -10.63 9.64 11.82
N LEU A 100 -9.92 10.39 10.98
CA LEU A 100 -10.10 11.83 10.82
C LEU A 100 -11.52 12.18 10.36
N TRP A 101 -12.06 11.37 9.44
CA TRP A 101 -13.41 11.63 8.93
C TRP A 101 -14.50 11.21 9.90
N ALA A 102 -14.28 10.22 10.76
CA ALA A 102 -15.20 9.86 11.84
C ALA A 102 -15.43 11.05 12.79
N VAL A 103 -14.37 11.73 13.21
CA VAL A 103 -14.47 12.96 14.04
C VAL A 103 -15.26 14.06 13.32
N ARG A 104 -15.06 14.20 12.02
CA ARG A 104 -15.82 15.17 11.21
C ARG A 104 -17.31 14.84 11.13
N LEU A 105 -17.65 13.54 11.02
CA LEU A 105 -19.03 13.07 10.95
C LEU A 105 -19.80 13.25 12.26
N GLU A 106 -19.12 13.27 13.40
CA GLU A 106 -19.73 13.60 14.70
C GLU A 106 -20.21 15.07 14.74
N GLN A 107 -19.53 15.96 14.02
CA GLN A 107 -19.88 17.37 13.94
C GLN A 107 -20.95 17.65 12.88
N GLU A 108 -20.82 17.02 11.73
CA GLU A 108 -21.69 17.21 10.57
C GLU A 108 -21.82 15.91 9.76
N ALA A 109 -22.89 15.16 10.00
CA ALA A 109 -23.17 13.92 9.30
C ALA A 109 -23.73 14.20 7.89
N THR A 110 -22.98 13.82 6.86
CA THR A 110 -23.40 13.92 5.46
C THR A 110 -23.28 12.57 4.77
N ILE A 111 -24.17 12.30 3.80
CA ILE A 111 -24.15 11.06 3.01
C ILE A 111 -22.79 10.88 2.30
N ARG A 112 -22.25 11.94 1.72
CA ARG A 112 -20.94 11.90 1.06
C ARG A 112 -19.80 11.69 2.06
N GLY A 113 -19.88 12.29 3.23
CA GLY A 113 -18.90 12.07 4.31
C GLY A 113 -18.91 10.63 4.79
N SER A 114 -20.08 10.05 5.04
CA SER A 114 -20.20 8.63 5.40
C SER A 114 -19.69 7.70 4.31
N ALA A 115 -19.95 8.02 3.05
CA ALA A 115 -19.45 7.25 1.91
C ALA A 115 -17.92 7.33 1.81
N PHE A 116 -17.31 8.50 2.03
CA PHE A 116 -15.83 8.63 2.04
C PHE A 116 -15.21 7.88 3.21
N TRP A 117 -15.79 7.96 4.40
CA TRP A 117 -15.39 7.19 5.56
C TRP A 117 -15.42 5.68 5.28
N ALA A 118 -16.57 5.19 4.78
CA ALA A 118 -16.73 3.78 4.42
C ALA A 118 -15.76 3.33 3.31
N ALA A 119 -15.54 4.17 2.29
CA ALA A 119 -14.61 3.89 1.21
C ALA A 119 -13.18 3.68 1.73
N ASN A 120 -12.72 4.52 2.67
CA ASN A 120 -11.42 4.36 3.28
C ASN A 120 -11.33 3.08 4.13
N LEU A 121 -12.34 2.79 4.96
CA LEU A 121 -12.36 1.55 5.75
C LEU A 121 -12.35 0.31 4.85
N LEU A 122 -13.19 0.27 3.82
CA LEU A 122 -13.28 -0.86 2.91
C LEU A 122 -11.97 -1.03 2.11
N THR A 123 -11.40 0.06 1.58
CA THR A 123 -10.13 0.00 0.85
C THR A 123 -9.01 -0.51 1.75
N GLY A 124 -8.88 0.00 2.97
CA GLY A 124 -7.86 -0.45 3.92
C GLY A 124 -8.06 -1.91 4.33
N ALA A 125 -9.29 -2.31 4.69
CA ALA A 125 -9.61 -3.67 5.09
C ALA A 125 -9.38 -4.68 3.96
N PHE A 126 -9.81 -4.34 2.72
CA PHE A 126 -9.60 -5.19 1.56
C PHE A 126 -8.11 -5.41 1.28
N ASN A 127 -7.30 -4.35 1.34
CA ASN A 127 -5.86 -4.46 1.11
C ASN A 127 -5.11 -5.18 2.24
N LEU A 128 -5.69 -5.32 3.44
CA LEU A 128 -5.12 -6.14 4.51
C LEU A 128 -5.38 -7.64 4.36
N LEU A 129 -6.18 -8.08 3.39
CA LEU A 129 -6.38 -9.50 3.14
C LEU A 129 -5.05 -10.17 2.74
N PRO A 130 -4.76 -11.38 3.27
CA PRO A 130 -3.52 -12.10 2.97
C PRO A 130 -3.57 -12.81 1.61
N ILE A 131 -4.03 -12.11 0.58
CA ILE A 131 -4.23 -12.62 -0.79
C ILE A 131 -3.33 -11.81 -1.75
N PRO A 132 -2.36 -12.44 -2.45
CA PRO A 132 -1.59 -11.74 -3.47
C PRO A 132 -2.48 -11.18 -4.59
N PRO A 133 -2.26 -9.97 -5.08
CA PRO A 133 -1.11 -9.09 -4.85
C PRO A 133 -1.30 -8.03 -3.73
N LEU A 134 -2.28 -8.17 -2.83
CA LEU A 134 -2.64 -7.19 -1.82
C LEU A 134 -1.54 -6.99 -0.76
N ASP A 135 -1.59 -5.87 -0.05
CA ASP A 135 -0.58 -5.48 0.95
C ASP A 135 -0.51 -6.44 2.13
N GLY A 136 -1.65 -6.96 2.58
CA GLY A 136 -1.72 -7.95 3.65
C GLY A 136 -0.91 -9.21 3.35
N ALA A 137 -0.88 -9.66 2.10
CA ALA A 137 -0.02 -10.77 1.68
C ALA A 137 1.46 -10.38 1.75
N GLN A 138 1.82 -9.18 1.31
CA GLN A 138 3.20 -8.69 1.37
C GLN A 138 3.67 -8.51 2.82
N MET A 139 2.80 -8.00 3.71
CA MET A 139 3.07 -7.90 5.15
C MET A 139 3.30 -9.28 5.77
N ALA A 140 2.45 -10.27 5.46
CA ALA A 140 2.56 -11.63 5.97
C ALA A 140 3.86 -12.31 5.50
N LEU A 141 4.22 -12.16 4.23
CA LEU A 141 5.47 -12.67 3.67
C LEU A 141 6.70 -12.01 4.31
N ALA A 142 6.68 -10.70 4.47
CA ALA A 142 7.76 -9.95 5.11
C ALA A 142 7.96 -10.38 6.57
N LEU A 143 6.86 -10.55 7.32
CA LEU A 143 6.92 -11.04 8.71
C LEU A 143 7.48 -12.46 8.79
N ARG A 144 7.02 -13.36 7.92
CA ARG A 144 7.53 -14.73 7.84
C ARG A 144 9.04 -14.75 7.56
N GLU A 145 9.51 -13.93 6.65
CA GLU A 145 10.93 -13.86 6.30
C GLU A 145 11.77 -13.28 7.46
N ALA A 146 11.27 -12.24 8.13
CA ALA A 146 11.92 -11.68 9.32
C ALA A 146 12.08 -12.74 10.45
N LEU A 147 11.03 -13.52 10.70
CA LEU A 147 11.07 -14.61 11.69
C LEU A 147 12.06 -15.71 11.27
N ARG A 148 12.11 -16.06 9.99
CA ARG A 148 13.05 -17.05 9.45
C ARG A 148 14.50 -16.61 9.63
N GLN A 149 14.81 -15.37 9.28
CA GLN A 149 16.17 -14.79 9.44
C GLN A 149 16.58 -14.74 10.91
N ARG A 150 15.67 -14.36 11.81
CA ARG A 150 15.90 -14.39 13.26
C ARG A 150 16.23 -15.79 13.76
N ASN A 151 15.47 -16.81 13.33
CA ASN A 151 15.69 -18.20 13.75
C ASN A 151 17.02 -18.73 13.22
N GLN A 152 17.40 -18.42 11.98
CA GLN A 152 18.70 -18.81 11.43
C GLN A 152 19.85 -18.16 12.21
N GLY A 153 19.73 -16.88 12.54
CA GLY A 153 20.72 -16.17 13.36
C GLY A 153 20.88 -16.80 14.75
N LEU A 154 19.79 -17.18 15.41
CA LEU A 154 19.82 -17.87 16.72
C LEU A 154 20.45 -19.26 16.62
N GLN A 155 20.16 -20.03 15.57
CA GLN A 155 20.79 -21.32 15.33
C GLN A 155 22.31 -21.21 15.12
N PHE A 156 22.74 -20.20 14.33
CA PHE A 156 24.16 -19.93 14.11
C PHE A 156 24.88 -19.57 15.42
N LEU A 157 24.31 -18.69 16.25
CA LEU A 157 24.87 -18.33 17.55
C LEU A 157 24.93 -19.53 18.51
N ARG A 158 23.94 -20.42 18.48
CA ARG A 158 23.91 -21.65 19.27
C ARG A 158 25.00 -22.62 18.82
N LYS A 159 25.19 -22.81 17.50
CA LYS A 159 26.26 -23.66 16.93
C LYS A 159 27.65 -23.11 17.23
N SER A 160 27.83 -21.80 17.19
CA SER A 160 29.12 -21.13 17.47
C SER A 160 29.49 -21.08 18.97
N GLY A 161 28.65 -21.63 19.87
CA GLY A 161 28.90 -21.67 21.31
C GLY A 161 28.80 -20.32 22.04
N LYS A 162 28.49 -19.22 21.33
CA LYS A 162 28.41 -17.88 21.92
C LYS A 162 27.31 -17.74 22.98
N ILE A 163 26.20 -18.48 22.85
CA ILE A 163 25.09 -18.44 23.83
C ILE A 163 25.46 -19.13 25.15
N LYS A 164 26.33 -20.17 25.11
CA LYS A 164 26.78 -20.83 26.36
C LYS A 164 27.63 -19.92 27.25
N ARG A 165 28.34 -18.94 26.68
CA ARG A 165 29.16 -17.98 27.45
C ARG A 165 28.34 -16.90 28.17
N MET A 166 27.20 -16.49 27.59
CA MET A 166 26.36 -15.43 28.20
C MET A 166 25.52 -15.92 29.40
N LYS A 167 25.23 -17.23 29.49
CA LYS A 167 24.52 -17.85 30.65
C LYS A 167 25.44 -18.14 31.86
N LYS A 168 26.75 -17.97 31.74
CA LYS A 168 27.76 -18.21 32.81
C LYS A 168 28.32 -16.91 33.41
N ARG A 169 27.81 -15.75 33.02
CA ARG A 169 28.02 -14.47 33.68
C ARG A 169 26.72 -13.96 34.28
#